data_eae5e3b14cce0dffc761e997c5e8f21f
#
_entry.id   eae5e3b14cce0dffc761e997c5e8f21f
#
_cell.length_a   1.000
_cell.length_b   1.000
_cell.length_c   1.000
_cell.angle_alpha   90.00
_cell.angle_beta   90.00
_cell.angle_gamma   90.00
#
_symmetry.space_group_name_H-M   'P 1'
#
loop_
_entity.id
_entity.type
_entity.pdbx_description
1 polymer ?
#
loop_
_entity_poly.entity_id
_entity_poly.type
_entity_poly.pdbx_seq_one_letter_code
_entity_poly.pdbx_strand_id
1 'polypeptide(L)'
;KYRGDPTKIIYRSGWEARFFQLMDENKDVVWWQSEEVIVPYRDPLDGKIHRYFPDVVYQTIVEGVPKTIMVEIKPHAQTLPPNPANRNKTKTGRVSTRFLNEVKRYGKNDAKWKAAEQFCATRGWIFSKLTERDLKALGLL
;
A
#
# COMPACT_ATOMS: atom_id res chain seq x y z
N LYS A 1 -21.13 -0.19 -4.61
CA LYS A 1 -20.21 0.91 -4.25
C LYS A 1 -18.92 0.93 -5.07
N TYR A 2 -18.62 -0.15 -5.78
CA TYR A 2 -17.37 -0.20 -6.55
C TYR A 2 -17.41 0.82 -7.71
N ARG A 3 -16.34 1.60 -7.82
CA ARG A 3 -16.18 2.62 -8.85
C ARG A 3 -15.07 2.21 -9.80
N GLY A 4 -15.41 1.72 -10.98
CA GLY A 4 -14.51 1.18 -11.97
C GLY A 4 -15.13 -0.05 -12.63
N ASP A 5 -14.30 -0.92 -13.21
CA ASP A 5 -14.76 -2.15 -13.83
C ASP A 5 -14.82 -3.29 -12.77
N PRO A 6 -16.02 -3.68 -12.29
CA PRO A 6 -16.13 -4.70 -11.25
C PRO A 6 -15.70 -6.10 -11.72
N THR A 7 -15.56 -6.31 -13.02
CA THR A 7 -15.07 -7.58 -13.56
C THR A 7 -13.55 -7.72 -13.47
N LYS A 8 -12.85 -6.62 -13.17
CA LYS A 8 -11.38 -6.56 -13.07
C LYS A 8 -10.87 -6.36 -11.65
N ILE A 9 -11.72 -6.56 -10.66
CA ILE A 9 -11.29 -6.49 -9.26
C ILE A 9 -10.36 -7.66 -8.98
N ILE A 10 -9.14 -7.36 -8.53
CA ILE A 10 -8.14 -8.35 -8.19
C ILE A 10 -7.75 -8.15 -6.72
N TYR A 11 -7.77 -9.22 -5.95
CA TYR A 11 -7.16 -9.24 -4.63
C TYR A 11 -6.04 -10.27 -4.62
N ARG A 12 -4.88 -9.84 -4.14
CA ARG A 12 -3.64 -10.65 -4.14
C ARG A 12 -3.40 -11.33 -2.80
N SER A 13 -4.23 -11.03 -1.81
CA SER A 13 -4.17 -11.62 -0.48
C SER A 13 -5.56 -11.68 0.16
N GLY A 14 -5.70 -12.57 1.17
CA GLY A 14 -6.93 -12.63 1.95
C GLY A 14 -7.19 -11.33 2.72
N TRP A 15 -6.15 -10.58 3.06
CA TRP A 15 -6.29 -9.28 3.74
C TRP A 15 -6.97 -8.26 2.84
N GLU A 16 -6.57 -8.19 1.57
CA GLU A 16 -7.22 -7.31 0.60
C GLU A 16 -8.68 -7.68 0.40
N ALA A 17 -8.98 -8.97 0.25
CA ALA A 17 -10.36 -9.44 0.08
C ALA A 17 -11.25 -9.04 1.26
N ARG A 18 -10.77 -9.17 2.48
CA ARG A 18 -11.50 -8.79 3.70
C ARG A 18 -11.71 -7.28 3.78
N PHE A 19 -10.71 -6.51 3.39
CA PHE A 19 -10.81 -5.06 3.34
C PHE A 19 -11.84 -4.60 2.29
N PHE A 20 -11.86 -5.23 1.12
CA PHE A 20 -12.85 -4.93 0.09
C PHE A 20 -14.28 -5.22 0.56
N GLN A 21 -14.46 -6.32 1.29
CA GLN A 21 -15.75 -6.66 1.88
C GLN A 21 -16.16 -5.61 2.92
N LEU A 22 -15.24 -5.14 3.74
CA LEU A 22 -15.50 -4.06 4.68
C LEU A 22 -15.96 -2.79 3.97
N MET A 23 -15.36 -2.47 2.82
CA MET A 23 -15.76 -1.30 2.02
C MET A 23 -17.22 -1.39 1.58
N ASP A 24 -17.66 -2.58 1.14
CA ASP A 24 -19.04 -2.76 0.74
C ASP A 24 -20.04 -2.77 1.90
N GLU A 25 -19.63 -3.26 3.07
CA GLU A 25 -20.50 -3.40 4.25
C GLU A 25 -20.56 -2.12 5.10
N ASN A 26 -19.53 -1.30 5.08
CA ASN A 26 -19.48 -0.09 5.90
C ASN A 26 -20.37 0.99 5.29
N LYS A 27 -21.41 1.38 6.03
CA LYS A 27 -22.41 2.36 5.58
C LYS A 27 -21.85 3.75 5.31
N ASP A 28 -20.72 4.12 5.91
CA ASP A 28 -20.07 5.42 5.74
C ASP A 28 -19.22 5.48 4.48
N VAL A 29 -18.89 4.34 3.86
CA VAL A 29 -18.15 4.28 2.61
C VAL A 29 -19.09 4.57 1.44
N VAL A 30 -18.74 5.61 0.68
CA VAL A 30 -19.53 6.07 -0.47
C VAL A 30 -19.20 5.26 -1.71
N TRP A 31 -17.90 5.10 -1.99
CA TRP A 31 -17.40 4.30 -3.11
C TRP A 31 -15.98 3.81 -2.82
N TRP A 32 -15.55 2.79 -3.54
CA TRP A 32 -14.18 2.28 -3.50
C TRP A 32 -13.73 1.75 -4.85
N GLN A 33 -12.41 1.71 -5.07
CA GLN A 33 -11.77 1.17 -6.27
C GLN A 33 -10.54 0.38 -5.85
N SER A 34 -10.17 -0.61 -6.68
CA SER A 34 -8.95 -1.40 -6.50
C SER A 34 -8.12 -1.29 -7.78
N GLU A 35 -6.86 -0.86 -7.62
CA GLU A 35 -5.88 -0.77 -8.71
C GLU A 35 -6.34 0.04 -9.94
N GLU A 36 -7.26 0.98 -9.75
CA GLU A 36 -7.76 1.87 -10.83
C GLU A 36 -6.92 3.16 -10.93
N VAL A 37 -6.38 3.63 -9.82
CA VAL A 37 -5.55 4.83 -9.76
C VAL A 37 -4.12 4.46 -10.07
N ILE A 38 -3.47 5.26 -10.92
CA ILE A 38 -2.07 5.07 -11.30
C ILE A 38 -1.26 6.23 -10.72
N VAL A 39 -0.25 5.90 -9.91
CA VAL A 39 0.69 6.87 -9.35
C VAL A 39 2.03 6.69 -10.03
N PRO A 40 2.49 7.66 -10.85
CA PRO A 40 3.85 7.58 -11.41
C PRO A 40 4.89 7.84 -10.31
N TYR A 41 5.95 7.05 -10.32
CA TYR A 41 7.07 7.22 -9.40
C TYR A 41 8.39 6.92 -10.11
N ARG A 42 9.49 7.48 -9.62
CA ARG A 42 10.84 7.18 -10.12
C ARG A 42 11.41 6.01 -9.34
N ASP A 43 11.65 4.91 -10.02
CA ASP A 43 12.24 3.72 -9.43
C ASP A 43 13.74 3.96 -9.17
N PRO A 44 14.21 3.88 -7.92
CA PRO A 44 15.63 4.10 -7.61
C PRO A 44 16.56 3.03 -8.16
N LEU A 45 16.03 1.87 -8.57
CA LEU A 45 16.83 0.77 -9.10
C LEU A 45 17.29 1.00 -10.54
N ASP A 46 16.49 1.67 -11.36
CA ASP A 46 16.81 1.96 -12.76
C ASP A 46 16.74 3.43 -13.14
N GLY A 47 16.30 4.30 -12.23
CA GLY A 47 16.15 5.73 -12.44
C GLY A 47 15.01 6.13 -13.39
N LYS A 48 14.17 5.18 -13.79
CA LYS A 48 13.07 5.41 -14.74
C LYS A 48 11.75 5.62 -14.03
N ILE A 49 10.79 6.23 -14.73
CA ILE A 49 9.43 6.39 -14.23
C ILE A 49 8.67 5.10 -14.45
N HIS A 50 8.08 4.59 -13.38
CA HIS A 50 7.23 3.40 -13.35
C HIS A 50 5.84 3.76 -12.86
N ARG A 51 4.90 2.83 -12.99
CA ARG A 51 3.51 2.98 -12.53
C ARG A 51 3.31 2.20 -11.24
N TYR A 52 2.79 2.88 -10.22
CA TYR A 52 2.35 2.26 -8.99
C TYR A 52 0.83 2.23 -8.94
N PHE A 53 0.28 1.05 -8.65
CA PHE A 53 -1.16 0.82 -8.51
C PHE A 53 -1.46 0.59 -7.03
N PRO A 54 -1.97 1.60 -6.31
CA PRO A 54 -2.38 1.42 -4.92
C PRO A 54 -3.46 0.35 -4.78
N ASP A 55 -3.46 -0.35 -3.66
CA ASP A 55 -4.40 -1.46 -3.45
C ASP A 55 -5.85 -1.01 -3.47
N VAL A 56 -6.15 0.09 -2.78
CA VAL A 56 -7.52 0.61 -2.65
C VAL A 56 -7.50 2.13 -2.61
N VAL A 57 -8.48 2.75 -3.26
CA VAL A 57 -8.87 4.13 -3.02
C VAL A 57 -10.35 4.13 -2.67
N TYR A 58 -10.75 4.79 -1.60
CA TYR A 58 -12.14 4.86 -1.19
C TYR A 58 -12.50 6.22 -0.64
N GLN A 59 -13.78 6.54 -0.68
CA GLN A 59 -14.33 7.74 -0.06
C GLN A 59 -15.24 7.33 1.10
N THR A 60 -15.02 7.96 2.24
CA THR A 60 -15.83 7.76 3.43
C THR A 60 -16.29 9.10 4.00
N ILE A 61 -17.38 9.08 4.75
CA ILE A 61 -17.90 10.27 5.43
C ILE A 61 -17.41 10.26 6.86
N VAL A 62 -16.69 11.33 7.25
CA VAL A 62 -16.20 11.54 8.61
C VAL A 62 -16.79 12.84 9.13
N GLU A 63 -17.61 12.75 10.17
CA GLU A 63 -18.29 13.91 10.75
C GLU A 63 -19.03 14.76 9.70
N GLY A 64 -19.72 14.09 8.78
CA GLY A 64 -20.45 14.74 7.70
C GLY A 64 -19.60 15.23 6.53
N VAL A 65 -18.30 15.03 6.56
CA VAL A 65 -17.36 15.49 5.53
C VAL A 65 -16.82 14.32 4.74
N PRO A 66 -16.91 14.33 3.39
CA PRO A 66 -16.30 13.28 2.56
C PRO A 66 -14.78 13.37 2.60
N LYS A 67 -14.13 12.21 2.84
CA LYS A 67 -12.68 12.05 2.81
C LYS A 67 -12.33 10.96 1.83
N THR A 68 -11.38 11.23 0.94
CA THR A 68 -10.85 10.25 0.00
C THR A 68 -9.50 9.74 0.51
N ILE A 69 -9.37 8.43 0.63
CA ILE A 69 -8.23 7.77 1.24
C ILE A 69 -7.66 6.74 0.27
N MET A 70 -6.36 6.84 0.03
CA MET A 70 -5.60 5.86 -0.73
C MET A 70 -4.89 4.92 0.25
N VAL A 71 -5.04 3.62 0.05
CA VAL A 71 -4.55 2.60 0.98
C VAL A 71 -3.60 1.64 0.28
N GLU A 72 -2.49 1.37 0.94
CA GLU A 72 -1.59 0.26 0.68
C GLU A 72 -1.68 -0.72 1.85
N ILE A 73 -1.94 -2.00 1.57
CA ILE A 73 -1.98 -3.05 2.58
C ILE A 73 -0.66 -3.81 2.54
N LYS A 74 0.08 -3.78 3.63
CA LYS A 74 1.45 -4.34 3.70
C LYS A 74 1.70 -4.97 5.07
N PRO A 75 2.42 -6.09 5.15
CA PRO A 75 2.90 -6.59 6.44
C PRO A 75 3.75 -5.52 7.15
N HIS A 76 3.56 -5.39 8.46
CA HIS A 76 4.27 -4.38 9.26
C HIS A 76 5.78 -4.45 9.07
N ALA A 77 6.35 -5.65 9.03
CA ALA A 77 7.79 -5.85 8.82
C ALA A 77 8.30 -5.22 7.51
N GLN A 78 7.46 -5.14 6.48
CA GLN A 78 7.83 -4.53 5.19
C GLN A 78 7.67 -3.01 5.16
N THR A 79 7.09 -2.41 6.18
CA THR A 79 7.01 -0.95 6.33
C THR A 79 8.23 -0.38 7.05
N LEU A 80 9.10 -1.23 7.58
CA LEU A 80 10.31 -0.86 8.31
C LEU A 80 11.55 -1.03 7.41
N PRO A 81 12.60 -0.21 7.63
CA PRO A 81 13.88 -0.42 6.96
C PRO A 81 14.44 -1.81 7.27
N PRO A 82 15.20 -2.41 6.34
CA PRO A 82 15.92 -3.66 6.64
C PRO A 82 16.84 -3.50 7.85
N ASN A 83 16.88 -4.53 8.71
CA ASN A 83 17.72 -4.50 9.91
C ASN A 83 19.18 -4.70 9.51
N PRO A 84 20.10 -3.73 9.79
CA PRO A 84 21.52 -3.88 9.47
C PRO A 84 22.18 -5.09 10.11
N ALA A 85 21.66 -5.60 11.23
CA ALA A 85 22.15 -6.82 11.88
C ALA A 85 22.02 -8.07 10.97
N ASN A 86 21.16 -8.04 9.95
CA ASN A 86 20.96 -9.14 9.01
C ASN A 86 21.93 -9.08 7.81
N ARG A 87 22.75 -8.04 7.72
CA ARG A 87 23.58 -7.78 6.53
C ARG A 87 24.53 -8.93 6.19
N ASN A 88 25.23 -9.47 7.19
CA ASN A 88 26.36 -10.42 7.01
C ASN A 88 26.04 -11.81 7.57
N LYS A 89 24.81 -12.31 7.37
CA LYS A 89 24.42 -13.66 7.83
C LYS A 89 24.84 -14.75 6.84
N THR A 90 26.08 -14.67 6.33
CA THR A 90 26.65 -15.70 5.47
C THR A 90 27.93 -16.27 6.10
N LYS A 91 28.24 -17.54 5.78
CA LYS A 91 29.47 -18.19 6.26
C LYS A 91 30.76 -17.51 5.77
N THR A 92 30.69 -16.77 4.66
CA THR A 92 31.84 -16.13 4.01
C THR A 92 32.03 -14.67 4.44
N GLY A 93 31.16 -14.12 5.28
CA GLY A 93 31.18 -12.71 5.69
C GLY A 93 30.70 -11.76 4.59
N ARG A 94 30.25 -12.24 3.44
CA ARG A 94 29.69 -11.42 2.39
C ARG A 94 28.29 -10.93 2.78
N VAL A 95 27.88 -9.79 2.22
CA VAL A 95 26.49 -9.31 2.37
C VAL A 95 25.54 -10.35 1.75
N SER A 96 24.53 -10.79 2.51
CA SER A 96 23.60 -11.80 2.03
C SER A 96 22.74 -11.28 0.88
N THR A 97 22.47 -12.15 -0.11
CA THR A 97 21.59 -11.85 -1.22
C THR A 97 20.19 -11.47 -0.71
N ARG A 98 19.73 -12.17 0.34
CA ARG A 98 18.44 -11.87 0.99
C ARG A 98 18.39 -10.45 1.51
N PHE A 99 19.44 -10.01 2.21
CA PHE A 99 19.52 -8.63 2.73
C PHE A 99 19.53 -7.60 1.60
N LEU A 100 20.32 -7.83 0.54
CA LEU A 100 20.35 -6.96 -0.63
C LEU A 100 18.98 -6.83 -1.29
N ASN A 101 18.25 -7.94 -1.41
CA ASN A 101 16.89 -7.93 -1.98
C ASN A 101 15.91 -7.17 -1.06
N GLU A 102 16.05 -7.29 0.25
CA GLU A 102 15.24 -6.52 1.19
C GLU A 102 15.50 -5.01 1.07
N VAL A 103 16.77 -4.61 0.94
CA VAL A 103 17.15 -3.21 0.73
C VAL A 103 16.56 -2.66 -0.56
N LYS A 104 16.67 -3.40 -1.65
CA LYS A 104 16.11 -3.00 -2.95
C LYS A 104 14.58 -2.87 -2.89
N ARG A 105 13.91 -3.85 -2.30
CA ARG A 105 12.45 -3.83 -2.13
C ARG A 105 12.00 -2.65 -1.28
N TYR A 106 12.67 -2.40 -0.16
CA TYR A 106 12.35 -1.28 0.72
C TYR A 106 12.55 0.05 -0.01
N GLY A 107 13.65 0.23 -0.72
CA GLY A 107 13.92 1.45 -1.48
C GLY A 107 12.86 1.73 -2.54
N LYS A 108 12.43 0.68 -3.25
CA LYS A 108 11.37 0.77 -4.25
C LYS A 108 10.02 1.13 -3.62
N ASN A 109 9.65 0.46 -2.52
CA ASN A 109 8.42 0.74 -1.80
C ASN A 109 8.41 2.15 -1.21
N ASP A 110 9.53 2.59 -0.63
CA ASP A 110 9.67 3.94 -0.08
C ASP A 110 9.44 5.00 -1.17
N ALA A 111 10.00 4.81 -2.36
CA ALA A 111 9.80 5.69 -3.50
C ALA A 111 8.33 5.73 -3.95
N LYS A 112 7.67 4.57 -4.01
CA LYS A 112 6.24 4.47 -4.32
C LYS A 112 5.39 5.23 -3.32
N TRP A 113 5.66 5.04 -2.02
CA TRP A 113 4.85 5.64 -0.96
C TRP A 113 5.04 7.15 -0.86
N LYS A 114 6.25 7.65 -1.05
CA LYS A 114 6.50 9.09 -1.12
C LYS A 114 5.79 9.73 -2.31
N ALA A 115 5.82 9.07 -3.47
CA ALA A 115 5.08 9.53 -4.65
C ALA A 115 3.56 9.51 -4.39
N ALA A 116 3.05 8.48 -3.71
CA ALA A 116 1.64 8.38 -3.34
C ALA A 116 1.22 9.48 -2.36
N GLU A 117 2.03 9.77 -1.36
CA GLU A 117 1.77 10.86 -0.41
C GLU A 117 1.64 12.20 -1.14
N GLN A 118 2.55 12.47 -2.06
CA GLN A 118 2.54 13.71 -2.84
C GLN A 118 1.37 13.78 -3.80
N PHE A 119 1.07 12.66 -4.47
CA PHE A 119 -0.09 12.54 -5.34
C PHE A 119 -1.40 12.82 -4.58
N CYS A 120 -1.54 12.27 -3.39
CA CYS A 120 -2.70 12.51 -2.52
C CYS A 120 -2.74 13.95 -2.03
N ALA A 121 -1.61 14.51 -1.62
CA ALA A 121 -1.55 15.89 -1.13
C ALA A 121 -2.04 16.90 -2.16
N THR A 122 -1.70 16.72 -3.45
CA THR A 122 -2.15 17.61 -4.52
C THR A 122 -3.65 17.52 -4.79
N ARG A 123 -4.31 16.43 -4.35
CA ARG A 123 -5.74 16.18 -4.55
C ARG A 123 -6.58 16.38 -3.29
N GLY A 124 -5.95 16.72 -2.18
CA GLY A 124 -6.63 16.78 -0.90
C GLY A 124 -7.05 15.41 -0.36
N TRP A 125 -6.36 14.35 -0.80
CA TRP A 125 -6.59 12.98 -0.33
C TRP A 125 -5.62 12.63 0.79
N ILE A 126 -5.88 11.53 1.47
CA ILE A 126 -5.04 10.97 2.53
C ILE A 126 -4.42 9.67 2.03
N PHE A 127 -3.10 9.52 2.21
CA PHE A 127 -2.42 8.24 1.96
C PHE A 127 -2.21 7.51 3.29
N SER A 128 -2.53 6.21 3.32
CA SER A 128 -2.42 5.39 4.52
C SER A 128 -1.86 4.00 4.17
N LYS A 129 -0.89 3.54 4.96
CA LYS A 129 -0.40 2.16 4.92
C LYS A 129 -1.06 1.39 6.05
N LEU A 130 -1.83 0.36 5.70
CA LEU A 130 -2.47 -0.52 6.67
C LEU A 130 -1.66 -1.81 6.81
N THR A 131 -1.42 -2.21 8.04
CA THR A 131 -0.72 -3.43 8.39
C THR A 131 -1.68 -4.42 9.06
N GLU A 132 -1.19 -5.64 9.37
CA GLU A 132 -1.95 -6.62 10.14
C GLU A 132 -2.44 -6.07 11.47
N ARG A 133 -1.72 -5.11 12.05
CA ARG A 133 -2.11 -4.46 13.31
C ARG A 133 -3.38 -3.63 13.14
N ASP A 134 -3.44 -2.86 12.05
CA ASP A 134 -4.62 -2.06 11.71
C ASP A 134 -5.80 -2.94 11.37
N LEU A 135 -5.57 -4.02 10.61
CA LEU A 135 -6.61 -4.96 10.22
C LEU A 135 -7.20 -5.69 11.42
N LYS A 136 -6.37 -6.05 12.41
CA LYS A 136 -6.84 -6.61 13.68
C LYS A 136 -7.70 -5.61 14.45
N ALA A 137 -7.28 -4.36 14.51
CA ALA A 137 -8.04 -3.30 15.17
C ALA A 137 -9.41 -3.06 14.51
N LEU A 138 -9.50 -3.32 13.20
CA LEU A 138 -10.76 -3.25 12.44
C LEU A 138 -11.59 -4.53 12.55
N GLY A 139 -11.12 -5.56 13.23
CA GLY A 139 -11.81 -6.85 13.35
C GLY A 139 -11.72 -7.72 12.10
N LEU A 140 -10.78 -7.45 11.19
CA LEU A 140 -10.61 -8.19 9.94
C LEU A 140 -9.63 -9.36 10.05
N LEU A 141 -8.86 -9.43 11.12
CA LEU A 141 -7.95 -10.53 11.42
C LEU A 141 -8.15 -11.05 12.84
#